data_d9a838475796d4840d5c6e1fc4b1e8e8
#
_entry.id   d9a838475796d4840d5c6e1fc4b1e8e8
#
_cell.length_a   1.000
_cell.length_b   1.000
_cell.length_c   1.000
_cell.angle_alpha   90.00
_cell.angle_beta   90.00
_cell.angle_gamma   90.00
#
_symmetry.space_group_name_H-M   'P 1'
#
loop_
_entity.id
_entity.type
_entity.pdbx_description
1 polymer ?
#
loop_
_entity_poly.entity_id
_entity_poly.type
_entity_poly.pdbx_seq_one_letter_code
_entity_poly.pdbx_strand_id
1 'polypeptide(L)'
;MDLQLADKRALVTGSNSGLGQATVTYLAAEGAAVVVHGRDEARTTAVAKQIHAAGGRADVTIGDLATEDGADAVAQAALAGGAIDILVNNAGGYGGYDQLSWHEATADEWARTYNVNVISGIRMIHRLVPAMRERGWGRVITIGGGLSIQPMSMQPHYNASLAARHNLAVSLARELKDTGVTSNIVSPGAILVDSVQRFLTDLAPAHGWGNTWEEIESAAARDFVPNDIGRFGRPEEIAAAVAYLTGPHADYISGATIRVDGGHIRSVH
;
A
#
# COMPACT_ATOMS: atom_id res chain seq x y z
N MET A 1 14.43 13.23 11.45
CA MET A 1 15.25 12.00 11.26
C MET A 1 15.69 12.03 9.80
N ASP A 2 16.97 11.90 9.54
CA ASP A 2 17.45 11.79 8.16
C ASP A 2 17.30 10.36 7.67
N LEU A 3 16.47 10.13 6.66
CA LEU A 3 16.21 8.80 6.09
C LEU A 3 17.21 8.42 4.99
N GLN A 4 18.12 9.34 4.60
CA GLN A 4 19.18 9.12 3.63
C GLN A 4 18.67 8.56 2.28
N LEU A 5 17.57 9.12 1.78
CA LEU A 5 16.92 8.65 0.55
C LEU A 5 17.36 9.41 -0.72
N ALA A 6 18.25 10.40 -0.63
CA ALA A 6 18.64 11.26 -1.76
C ALA A 6 19.13 10.47 -2.99
N ASP A 7 19.86 9.38 -2.76
CA ASP A 7 20.41 8.52 -3.82
C ASP A 7 19.58 7.24 -4.05
N LYS A 8 18.40 7.13 -3.44
CA LYS A 8 17.53 5.97 -3.55
C LYS A 8 16.43 6.18 -4.58
N ARG A 9 16.06 5.09 -5.25
CA ARG A 9 14.98 5.08 -6.22
C ARG A 9 13.88 4.12 -5.79
N ALA A 10 12.64 4.63 -5.70
CA ALA A 10 11.50 3.91 -5.15
C ALA A 10 10.40 3.72 -6.19
N LEU A 11 9.94 2.49 -6.39
CA LEU A 11 8.69 2.20 -7.10
C LEU A 11 7.57 1.98 -6.07
N VAL A 12 6.49 2.76 -6.18
CA VAL A 12 5.27 2.55 -5.39
C VAL A 12 4.16 2.09 -6.34
N THR A 13 3.74 0.84 -6.22
CA THR A 13 2.67 0.32 -7.08
C THR A 13 1.30 0.87 -6.69
N GLY A 14 0.45 1.22 -7.70
CA GLY A 14 -0.87 1.81 -7.43
C GLY A 14 -0.80 3.19 -6.77
N SER A 15 0.17 4.02 -7.16
CA SER A 15 0.45 5.31 -6.55
C SER A 15 -0.17 6.52 -7.26
N ASN A 16 -1.11 6.28 -8.17
CA ASN A 16 -1.84 7.34 -8.87
C ASN A 16 -3.06 7.88 -8.11
N SER A 17 -3.29 7.44 -6.86
CA SER A 17 -4.35 7.93 -5.97
C SER A 17 -4.18 7.42 -4.54
N GLY A 18 -4.95 8.01 -3.62
CA GLY A 18 -5.14 7.51 -2.25
C GLY A 18 -3.84 7.27 -1.48
N LEU A 19 -3.75 6.14 -0.78
CA LEU A 19 -2.61 5.79 0.05
C LEU A 19 -1.29 5.69 -0.74
N GLY A 20 -1.34 5.12 -1.94
CA GLY A 20 -0.16 5.03 -2.81
C GLY A 20 0.36 6.39 -3.23
N GLN A 21 -0.54 7.33 -3.55
CA GLN A 21 -0.18 8.71 -3.88
C GLN A 21 0.50 9.42 -2.68
N ALA A 22 -0.09 9.30 -1.49
CA ALA A 22 0.52 9.87 -0.29
C ALA A 22 1.92 9.28 -0.03
N THR A 23 2.06 7.96 -0.19
CA THR A 23 3.34 7.26 0.01
C THR A 23 4.40 7.71 -0.98
N VAL A 24 4.08 7.77 -2.28
CA VAL A 24 5.06 8.18 -3.31
C VAL A 24 5.46 9.65 -3.16
N THR A 25 4.50 10.50 -2.79
CA THR A 25 4.76 11.94 -2.54
C THR A 25 5.64 12.12 -1.29
N TYR A 26 5.37 11.36 -0.23
CA TYR A 26 6.17 11.43 1.00
C TYR A 26 7.62 10.99 0.75
N LEU A 27 7.84 9.86 0.06
CA LEU A 27 9.18 9.39 -0.29
C LEU A 27 9.94 10.40 -1.17
N ALA A 28 9.24 11.06 -2.11
CA ALA A 28 9.84 12.12 -2.92
C ALA A 28 10.24 13.35 -2.08
N ALA A 29 9.42 13.74 -1.10
CA ALA A 29 9.72 14.84 -0.17
C ALA A 29 10.92 14.51 0.73
N GLU A 30 11.14 13.23 1.07
CA GLU A 30 12.33 12.74 1.78
C GLU A 30 13.56 12.59 0.86
N GLY A 31 13.46 13.00 -0.41
CA GLY A 31 14.58 13.07 -1.35
C GLY A 31 14.72 11.90 -2.32
N ALA A 32 13.92 10.85 -2.21
CA ALA A 32 13.98 9.72 -3.14
C ALA A 32 13.62 10.15 -4.58
N ALA A 33 14.26 9.53 -5.58
CA ALA A 33 13.71 9.50 -6.93
C ALA A 33 12.59 8.47 -6.97
N VAL A 34 11.40 8.86 -7.36
CA VAL A 34 10.25 7.96 -7.30
C VAL A 34 9.72 7.56 -8.68
N VAL A 35 9.11 6.39 -8.76
CA VAL A 35 8.37 5.93 -9.93
C VAL A 35 6.91 5.82 -9.54
N VAL A 36 6.07 6.66 -10.14
CA VAL A 36 4.63 6.67 -9.96
C VAL A 36 4.02 5.62 -10.88
N HIS A 37 3.22 4.72 -10.33
CA HIS A 37 2.58 3.66 -11.10
C HIS A 37 1.06 3.70 -11.00
N GLY A 38 0.39 3.46 -12.13
CA GLY A 38 -1.06 3.29 -12.22
C GLY A 38 -1.48 2.70 -13.56
N ARG A 39 -2.77 2.40 -13.71
CA ARG A 39 -3.38 1.98 -14.98
C ARG A 39 -3.93 3.16 -15.79
N ASP A 40 -4.24 4.24 -15.12
CA ASP A 40 -4.75 5.49 -15.71
C ASP A 40 -3.57 6.45 -15.91
N GLU A 41 -3.20 6.69 -17.16
CA GLU A 41 -2.07 7.53 -17.53
C GLU A 41 -2.24 8.99 -17.08
N ALA A 42 -3.44 9.53 -17.22
CA ALA A 42 -3.72 10.93 -16.88
C ALA A 42 -3.53 11.18 -15.38
N ARG A 43 -4.08 10.32 -14.53
CA ARG A 43 -3.91 10.40 -13.07
C ARG A 43 -2.47 10.16 -12.66
N THR A 44 -1.82 9.16 -13.24
CA THR A 44 -0.43 8.83 -12.90
C THR A 44 0.52 9.98 -13.25
N THR A 45 0.35 10.57 -14.43
CA THR A 45 1.10 11.75 -14.87
C THR A 45 0.80 12.98 -14.01
N ALA A 46 -0.44 13.16 -13.57
CA ALA A 46 -0.81 14.28 -12.69
C ALA A 46 -0.06 14.22 -11.34
N VAL A 47 0.04 13.03 -10.74
CA VAL A 47 0.81 12.85 -9.49
C VAL A 47 2.30 13.14 -9.71
N ALA A 48 2.90 12.64 -10.79
CA ALA A 48 4.30 12.94 -11.10
C ALA A 48 4.53 14.44 -11.28
N LYS A 49 3.63 15.16 -11.97
CA LYS A 49 3.70 16.62 -12.12
C LYS A 49 3.61 17.35 -10.77
N GLN A 50 2.76 16.90 -9.85
CA GLN A 50 2.66 17.46 -8.50
C GLN A 50 3.99 17.31 -7.75
N ILE A 51 4.62 16.13 -7.82
CA ILE A 51 5.92 15.87 -7.21
C ILE A 51 7.00 16.77 -7.81
N HIS A 52 7.04 16.94 -9.14
CA HIS A 52 7.98 17.86 -9.79
C HIS A 52 7.75 19.32 -9.39
N ALA A 53 6.50 19.75 -9.30
CA ALA A 53 6.16 21.11 -8.87
C ALA A 53 6.60 21.38 -7.42
N ALA A 54 6.66 20.35 -6.58
CA ALA A 54 7.20 20.42 -5.22
C ALA A 54 8.74 20.27 -5.14
N GLY A 55 9.44 20.18 -6.30
CA GLY A 55 10.89 20.05 -6.37
C GLY A 55 11.41 18.59 -6.27
N GLY A 56 10.53 17.61 -6.23
CA GLY A 56 10.90 16.19 -6.22
C GLY A 56 11.23 15.63 -7.60
N ARG A 57 11.71 14.37 -7.63
CA ARG A 57 12.06 13.63 -8.85
C ARG A 57 11.07 12.47 -9.03
N ALA A 58 10.36 12.44 -10.15
CA ALA A 58 9.35 11.41 -10.40
C ALA A 58 9.35 10.95 -11.87
N ASP A 59 9.39 9.65 -12.08
CA ASP A 59 9.10 9.01 -13.36
C ASP A 59 7.70 8.38 -13.32
N VAL A 60 7.18 8.00 -14.48
CA VAL A 60 5.85 7.40 -14.63
C VAL A 60 5.98 6.02 -15.28
N THR A 61 5.21 5.06 -14.77
CA THR A 61 5.02 3.77 -15.46
C THR A 61 3.55 3.37 -15.44
N ILE A 62 3.07 2.84 -16.59
CA ILE A 62 1.68 2.47 -16.80
C ILE A 62 1.60 0.98 -17.11
N GLY A 63 0.69 0.27 -16.44
CA GLY A 63 0.45 -1.14 -16.70
C GLY A 63 -0.52 -1.78 -15.72
N ASP A 64 -1.10 -2.92 -16.10
CA ASP A 64 -1.92 -3.72 -15.22
C ASP A 64 -1.10 -4.88 -14.63
N LEU A 65 -0.78 -4.78 -13.34
CA LEU A 65 -0.01 -5.81 -12.63
C LEU A 65 -0.76 -7.13 -12.45
N ALA A 66 -2.05 -7.18 -12.81
CA ALA A 66 -2.81 -8.42 -12.83
C ALA A 66 -2.43 -9.34 -14.01
N THR A 67 -1.61 -8.85 -14.96
CA THR A 67 -1.10 -9.60 -16.11
C THR A 67 0.43 -9.66 -16.12
N GLU A 68 1.01 -10.68 -16.75
CA GLU A 68 2.47 -10.79 -16.91
C GLU A 68 3.01 -9.65 -17.80
N ASP A 69 2.37 -9.42 -18.96
CA ASP A 69 2.80 -8.38 -19.91
C ASP A 69 2.76 -6.97 -19.26
N GLY A 70 1.72 -6.70 -18.46
CA GLY A 70 1.60 -5.44 -17.73
C GLY A 70 2.70 -5.29 -16.67
N ALA A 71 3.02 -6.35 -15.95
CA ALA A 71 4.09 -6.35 -14.96
C ALA A 71 5.48 -6.21 -15.62
N ASP A 72 5.70 -6.82 -16.80
CA ASP A 72 6.91 -6.65 -17.59
C ASP A 72 7.08 -5.20 -18.05
N ALA A 73 6.02 -4.62 -18.63
CA ALA A 73 6.03 -3.23 -19.07
C ALA A 73 6.35 -2.27 -17.90
N VAL A 74 5.71 -2.47 -16.75
CA VAL A 74 5.95 -1.65 -15.55
C VAL A 74 7.39 -1.78 -15.07
N ALA A 75 7.92 -3.00 -14.98
CA ALA A 75 9.28 -3.21 -14.51
C ALA A 75 10.32 -2.61 -15.48
N GLN A 76 10.15 -2.83 -16.79
CA GLN A 76 11.05 -2.28 -17.82
C GLN A 76 11.07 -0.75 -17.79
N ALA A 77 9.89 -0.10 -17.74
CA ALA A 77 9.81 1.35 -17.67
C ALA A 77 10.40 1.89 -16.37
N ALA A 78 10.15 1.22 -15.22
CA ALA A 78 10.73 1.61 -13.95
C ALA A 78 12.27 1.52 -13.95
N LEU A 79 12.83 0.47 -14.57
CA LEU A 79 14.28 0.25 -14.65
C LEU A 79 14.98 1.14 -15.69
N ALA A 80 14.27 1.68 -16.67
CA ALA A 80 14.85 2.58 -17.68
C ALA A 80 15.49 3.85 -17.08
N GLY A 81 14.98 4.34 -15.96
CA GLY A 81 15.53 5.48 -15.22
C GLY A 81 16.61 5.10 -14.19
N GLY A 82 17.00 3.83 -14.11
CA GLY A 82 17.99 3.32 -13.14
C GLY A 82 17.43 2.21 -12.25
N ALA A 83 18.30 1.65 -11.44
CA ALA A 83 17.95 0.56 -10.53
C ALA A 83 16.89 0.98 -9.51
N ILE A 84 16.00 0.07 -9.16
CA ILE A 84 15.04 0.27 -8.08
C ILE A 84 15.67 -0.28 -6.78
N ASP A 85 15.68 0.56 -5.76
CA ASP A 85 16.22 0.25 -4.42
C ASP A 85 15.10 -0.07 -3.44
N ILE A 86 13.94 0.54 -3.63
CA ILE A 86 12.78 0.43 -2.75
C ILE A 86 11.57 0.02 -3.59
N LEU A 87 10.94 -1.11 -3.22
CA LEU A 87 9.68 -1.56 -3.79
C LEU A 87 8.58 -1.46 -2.72
N VAL A 88 7.58 -0.62 -2.97
CA VAL A 88 6.36 -0.59 -2.15
C VAL A 88 5.23 -1.28 -2.90
N ASN A 89 4.91 -2.52 -2.50
CA ASN A 89 3.76 -3.28 -2.99
C ASN A 89 2.48 -2.75 -2.34
N ASN A 90 1.94 -1.67 -2.91
CA ASN A 90 0.70 -1.04 -2.47
C ASN A 90 -0.49 -1.39 -3.36
N ALA A 91 -0.30 -1.62 -4.66
CA ALA A 91 -1.39 -1.95 -5.57
C ALA A 91 -2.27 -3.07 -5.01
N GLY A 92 -3.58 -2.84 -5.04
CA GLY A 92 -4.58 -3.73 -4.48
C GLY A 92 -5.88 -3.01 -4.18
N GLY A 93 -6.82 -3.75 -3.64
CA GLY A 93 -8.15 -3.28 -3.28
C GLY A 93 -9.14 -4.42 -3.22
N TYR A 94 -10.35 -4.12 -2.87
CA TYR A 94 -11.45 -5.09 -2.81
C TYR A 94 -12.40 -5.03 -4.01
N GLY A 95 -11.98 -4.37 -5.11
CA GLY A 95 -12.70 -4.41 -6.39
C GLY A 95 -13.91 -3.46 -6.48
N GLY A 96 -14.20 -2.73 -5.44
CA GLY A 96 -15.35 -1.83 -5.30
C GLY A 96 -15.85 -1.82 -3.86
N TYR A 97 -16.87 -0.99 -3.58
CA TYR A 97 -17.51 -0.96 -2.27
C TYR A 97 -18.62 -2.02 -2.13
N ASP A 98 -18.69 -2.99 -3.06
CA ASP A 98 -19.58 -4.13 -2.97
C ASP A 98 -19.15 -4.97 -1.77
N GLN A 99 -19.88 -4.87 -0.67
CA GLN A 99 -19.62 -5.62 0.54
C GLN A 99 -20.16 -7.05 0.38
N LEU A 100 -19.49 -7.84 -0.45
CA LEU A 100 -19.89 -9.21 -0.72
C LEU A 100 -19.75 -10.08 0.53
N SER A 101 -20.82 -10.80 0.84
CA SER A 101 -20.82 -11.83 1.87
C SER A 101 -20.14 -13.12 1.37
N TRP A 102 -20.00 -14.11 2.27
CA TRP A 102 -19.50 -15.43 1.92
C TRP A 102 -20.29 -16.14 0.81
N HIS A 103 -21.59 -15.87 0.73
CA HIS A 103 -22.47 -16.53 -0.25
C HIS A 103 -22.51 -15.80 -1.60
N GLU A 104 -22.13 -14.55 -1.62
CA GLU A 104 -22.13 -13.71 -2.83
C GLU A 104 -20.78 -13.69 -3.54
N ALA A 105 -19.68 -13.84 -2.80
CA ALA A 105 -18.34 -13.86 -3.37
C ALA A 105 -18.09 -15.15 -4.14
N THR A 106 -18.14 -15.07 -5.47
CA THR A 106 -17.89 -16.22 -6.36
C THR A 106 -16.43 -16.64 -6.35
N ALA A 107 -16.14 -17.88 -6.76
CA ALA A 107 -14.76 -18.36 -6.92
C ALA A 107 -13.92 -17.49 -7.86
N ASP A 108 -14.52 -16.91 -8.90
CA ASP A 108 -13.84 -16.00 -9.84
C ASP A 108 -13.49 -14.67 -9.17
N GLU A 109 -14.32 -14.16 -8.28
CA GLU A 109 -14.00 -12.96 -7.50
C GLU A 109 -12.88 -13.20 -6.50
N TRP A 110 -12.85 -14.37 -5.86
CA TRP A 110 -11.73 -14.81 -5.04
C TRP A 110 -10.43 -14.84 -5.86
N ALA A 111 -10.44 -15.50 -7.01
CA ALA A 111 -9.28 -15.60 -7.89
C ALA A 111 -8.81 -14.23 -8.38
N ARG A 112 -9.75 -13.38 -8.81
CA ARG A 112 -9.47 -12.01 -9.26
C ARG A 112 -8.85 -11.17 -8.14
N THR A 113 -9.46 -11.17 -6.95
CA THR A 113 -8.95 -10.42 -5.79
C THR A 113 -7.56 -10.90 -5.40
N TYR A 114 -7.33 -12.21 -5.38
CA TYR A 114 -6.03 -12.77 -5.07
C TYR A 114 -4.99 -12.41 -6.14
N ASN A 115 -5.33 -12.44 -7.41
CA ASN A 115 -4.46 -12.03 -8.50
C ASN A 115 -4.04 -10.56 -8.38
N VAL A 116 -4.99 -9.67 -8.10
CA VAL A 116 -4.73 -8.23 -7.95
C VAL A 116 -3.98 -7.91 -6.67
N ASN A 117 -4.34 -8.55 -5.54
CA ASN A 117 -3.77 -8.17 -4.24
C ASN A 117 -2.47 -8.91 -3.90
N VAL A 118 -2.29 -10.12 -4.37
CA VAL A 118 -1.15 -10.98 -3.97
C VAL A 118 -0.21 -11.21 -5.16
N ILE A 119 -0.73 -11.77 -6.25
CA ILE A 119 0.11 -12.19 -7.38
C ILE A 119 0.76 -10.99 -8.07
N SER A 120 0.08 -9.85 -8.14
CA SER A 120 0.66 -8.60 -8.66
C SER A 120 1.95 -8.22 -7.92
N GLY A 121 1.96 -8.30 -6.59
CA GLY A 121 3.13 -8.04 -5.77
C GLY A 121 4.26 -9.06 -6.00
N ILE A 122 3.91 -10.34 -6.16
CA ILE A 122 4.86 -11.41 -6.48
C ILE A 122 5.53 -11.14 -7.83
N ARG A 123 4.76 -10.71 -8.84
CA ARG A 123 5.31 -10.35 -10.16
C ARG A 123 6.37 -9.25 -10.06
N MET A 124 6.13 -8.24 -9.25
CA MET A 124 7.11 -7.15 -9.05
C MET A 124 8.32 -7.60 -8.24
N ILE A 125 8.13 -8.45 -7.22
CA ILE A 125 9.23 -9.05 -6.45
C ILE A 125 10.16 -9.84 -7.39
N HIS A 126 9.64 -10.70 -8.24
CA HIS A 126 10.42 -11.50 -9.16
C HIS A 126 11.27 -10.66 -10.13
N ARG A 127 10.78 -9.48 -10.52
CA ARG A 127 11.47 -8.61 -11.51
C ARG A 127 12.47 -7.66 -10.89
N LEU A 128 12.30 -7.27 -9.65
CA LEU A 128 13.10 -6.20 -9.05
C LEU A 128 14.02 -6.67 -7.92
N VAL A 129 13.60 -7.64 -7.13
CA VAL A 129 14.37 -8.09 -5.95
C VAL A 129 15.69 -8.80 -6.29
N PRO A 130 15.82 -9.60 -7.36
CA PRO A 130 17.09 -10.19 -7.70
C PRO A 130 18.22 -9.18 -7.83
N ALA A 131 17.99 -8.06 -8.52
CA ALA A 131 18.97 -7.00 -8.66
C ALA A 131 19.28 -6.26 -7.34
N MET A 132 18.31 -6.15 -6.42
CA MET A 132 18.56 -5.63 -5.06
C MET A 132 19.52 -6.55 -4.30
N ARG A 133 19.31 -7.87 -4.37
CA ARG A 133 20.19 -8.89 -3.75
C ARG A 133 21.63 -8.80 -4.28
N GLU A 134 21.80 -8.69 -5.59
CA GLU A 134 23.12 -8.58 -6.23
C GLU A 134 23.86 -7.33 -5.77
N ARG A 135 23.16 -6.21 -5.53
CA ARG A 135 23.76 -4.96 -5.03
C ARG A 135 23.96 -4.95 -3.51
N GLY A 136 23.46 -5.95 -2.78
CA GLY A 136 23.60 -6.05 -1.34
C GLY A 136 22.76 -5.03 -0.55
N TRP A 137 21.74 -4.43 -1.17
CA TRP A 137 20.82 -3.48 -0.52
C TRP A 137 19.46 -3.41 -1.20
N GLY A 138 18.41 -3.36 -0.41
CA GLY A 138 17.05 -3.15 -0.90
C GLY A 138 16.02 -3.10 0.22
N ARG A 139 14.86 -2.51 -0.08
CA ARG A 139 13.70 -2.45 0.82
C ARG A 139 12.45 -2.88 0.08
N VAL A 140 11.83 -3.94 0.55
CA VAL A 140 10.53 -4.40 0.08
C VAL A 140 9.50 -4.15 1.17
N ILE A 141 8.52 -3.30 0.90
CA ILE A 141 7.47 -2.97 1.84
C ILE A 141 6.13 -3.35 1.21
N THR A 142 5.38 -4.18 1.92
CA THR A 142 4.04 -4.58 1.49
C THR A 142 3.00 -3.84 2.31
N ILE A 143 2.04 -3.19 1.66
CA ILE A 143 0.88 -2.63 2.34
C ILE A 143 -0.10 -3.76 2.61
N GLY A 144 -0.27 -4.08 3.88
CA GLY A 144 -1.23 -5.06 4.39
C GLY A 144 -2.56 -4.42 4.78
N GLY A 145 -3.09 -4.85 5.90
CA GLY A 145 -4.30 -4.29 6.53
C GLY A 145 -4.73 -5.08 7.75
N GLY A 146 -5.39 -4.41 8.69
CA GLY A 146 -5.82 -5.01 9.95
C GLY A 146 -6.73 -6.23 9.80
N LEU A 147 -7.50 -6.30 8.72
CA LEU A 147 -8.39 -7.44 8.42
C LEU A 147 -7.63 -8.76 8.15
N SER A 148 -6.31 -8.73 7.99
CA SER A 148 -5.47 -9.93 7.95
C SER A 148 -5.40 -10.67 9.29
N ILE A 149 -5.56 -9.94 10.39
CA ILE A 149 -5.44 -10.44 11.78
C ILE A 149 -6.82 -10.51 12.43
N GLN A 150 -7.69 -9.54 12.18
CA GLN A 150 -9.05 -9.48 12.69
C GLN A 150 -10.05 -9.41 11.52
N PRO A 151 -10.31 -10.57 10.86
CA PRO A 151 -11.18 -10.61 9.69
C PRO A 151 -12.64 -10.35 10.06
N MET A 152 -13.36 -9.71 9.14
CA MET A 152 -14.81 -9.55 9.22
C MET A 152 -15.51 -10.63 8.40
N SER A 153 -16.81 -10.83 8.64
CA SER A 153 -17.64 -11.74 7.83
C SER A 153 -17.87 -11.22 6.40
N MET A 154 -17.80 -9.90 6.21
CA MET A 154 -17.90 -9.26 4.90
C MET A 154 -16.55 -9.28 4.17
N GLN A 155 -16.60 -9.34 2.85
CA GLN A 155 -15.41 -9.34 1.97
C GLN A 155 -14.39 -10.44 2.33
N PRO A 156 -14.79 -11.70 2.47
CA PRO A 156 -13.91 -12.78 2.95
C PRO A 156 -12.70 -12.99 2.02
N HIS A 157 -12.88 -12.84 0.71
CA HIS A 157 -11.83 -12.89 -0.31
C HIS A 157 -10.75 -11.81 -0.11
N TYR A 158 -11.17 -10.59 0.25
CA TYR A 158 -10.25 -9.50 0.55
C TYR A 158 -9.49 -9.76 1.85
N ASN A 159 -10.18 -10.14 2.92
CA ASN A 159 -9.56 -10.48 4.21
C ASN A 159 -8.48 -11.56 4.05
N ALA A 160 -8.79 -12.63 3.31
CA ALA A 160 -7.85 -13.70 3.04
C ALA A 160 -6.66 -13.23 2.19
N SER A 161 -6.87 -12.35 1.22
CA SER A 161 -5.78 -11.79 0.42
C SER A 161 -4.83 -10.93 1.24
N LEU A 162 -5.33 -10.20 2.24
CA LEU A 162 -4.48 -9.44 3.17
C LEU A 162 -3.65 -10.38 4.07
N ALA A 163 -4.24 -11.48 4.56
CA ALA A 163 -3.50 -12.48 5.32
C ALA A 163 -2.38 -13.12 4.49
N ALA A 164 -2.65 -13.39 3.22
CA ALA A 164 -1.64 -13.87 2.28
C ALA A 164 -0.48 -12.87 2.09
N ARG A 165 -0.76 -11.56 1.99
CA ARG A 165 0.28 -10.51 1.93
C ARG A 165 1.18 -10.53 3.16
N HIS A 166 0.63 -10.70 4.36
CA HIS A 166 1.40 -10.78 5.59
C HIS A 166 2.33 -11.99 5.57
N ASN A 167 1.80 -13.17 5.24
CA ASN A 167 2.60 -14.39 5.15
C ASN A 167 3.71 -14.27 4.10
N LEU A 168 3.39 -13.76 2.91
CA LEU A 168 4.33 -13.55 1.81
C LEU A 168 5.52 -12.68 2.24
N ALA A 169 5.26 -11.55 2.91
CA ALA A 169 6.34 -10.62 3.29
C ALA A 169 7.29 -11.24 4.33
N VAL A 170 6.75 -12.02 5.29
CA VAL A 170 7.58 -12.76 6.27
C VAL A 170 8.37 -13.87 5.58
N SER A 171 7.76 -14.62 4.67
CA SER A 171 8.43 -15.66 3.89
C SER A 171 9.57 -15.08 3.06
N LEU A 172 9.33 -13.94 2.37
CA LEU A 172 10.34 -13.24 1.61
C LEU A 172 11.50 -12.75 2.48
N ALA A 173 11.21 -12.25 3.71
CA ALA A 173 12.26 -11.84 4.64
C ALA A 173 13.21 -13.00 4.99
N ARG A 174 12.70 -14.24 5.07
CA ARG A 174 13.52 -15.44 5.30
C ARG A 174 14.40 -15.77 4.11
N GLU A 175 13.85 -15.67 2.90
CA GLU A 175 14.61 -15.88 1.63
C GLU A 175 15.72 -14.84 1.46
N LEU A 176 15.53 -13.62 1.96
CA LEU A 176 16.47 -12.51 1.83
C LEU A 176 17.55 -12.49 2.92
N LYS A 177 17.69 -13.56 3.72
CA LYS A 177 18.71 -13.66 4.76
C LYS A 177 20.12 -13.40 4.18
N ASP A 178 20.90 -12.60 4.89
CA ASP A 178 22.30 -12.26 4.58
C ASP A 178 22.51 -11.53 3.22
N THR A 179 21.45 -10.96 2.63
CA THR A 179 21.52 -10.25 1.35
C THR A 179 21.57 -8.73 1.45
N GLY A 180 21.39 -8.15 2.66
CA GLY A 180 21.23 -6.70 2.83
C GLY A 180 19.86 -6.15 2.41
N VAL A 181 18.94 -7.02 1.96
CA VAL A 181 17.56 -6.65 1.58
C VAL A 181 16.60 -7.02 2.69
N THR A 182 15.71 -6.12 3.07
CA THR A 182 14.65 -6.38 4.07
C THR A 182 13.28 -6.45 3.42
N SER A 183 12.37 -7.24 4.02
CA SER A 183 10.97 -7.33 3.62
C SER A 183 10.08 -7.14 4.86
N ASN A 184 9.19 -6.12 4.83
CA ASN A 184 8.33 -5.77 5.94
C ASN A 184 6.91 -5.42 5.49
N ILE A 185 5.99 -5.35 6.44
CA ILE A 185 4.59 -4.98 6.23
C ILE A 185 4.28 -3.71 6.99
N VAL A 186 3.59 -2.77 6.34
CA VAL A 186 2.82 -1.74 7.03
C VAL A 186 1.36 -2.16 6.96
N SER A 187 0.69 -2.23 8.09
CA SER A 187 -0.68 -2.71 8.23
C SER A 187 -1.59 -1.56 8.69
N PRO A 188 -2.25 -0.85 7.75
CA PRO A 188 -3.18 0.21 8.07
C PRO A 188 -4.45 -0.30 8.74
N GLY A 189 -5.07 0.58 9.56
CA GLY A 189 -6.48 0.49 9.90
C GLY A 189 -7.37 1.08 8.81
N ALA A 190 -8.49 1.68 9.22
CA ALA A 190 -9.35 2.42 8.32
C ALA A 190 -8.73 3.80 8.00
N ILE A 191 -8.39 4.02 6.73
CA ILE A 191 -7.70 5.22 6.27
C ILE A 191 -8.64 6.08 5.43
N LEU A 192 -8.67 7.37 5.75
CA LEU A 192 -9.47 8.35 5.03
C LEU A 192 -8.82 8.70 3.70
N VAL A 193 -9.39 8.19 2.63
CA VAL A 193 -9.09 8.56 1.24
C VAL A 193 -10.39 9.04 0.59
N ASP A 194 -10.30 9.75 -0.53
CA ASP A 194 -11.48 10.35 -1.19
C ASP A 194 -12.62 9.36 -1.45
N SER A 195 -12.29 8.13 -1.78
CA SER A 195 -13.28 7.09 -2.02
C SER A 195 -13.98 6.64 -0.74
N VAL A 196 -13.26 6.57 0.39
CA VAL A 196 -13.83 6.28 1.72
C VAL A 196 -14.71 7.44 2.18
N GLN A 197 -14.24 8.68 2.00
CA GLN A 197 -15.02 9.86 2.35
C GLN A 197 -16.37 9.89 1.62
N ARG A 198 -16.35 9.66 0.30
CA ARG A 198 -17.60 9.58 -0.50
C ARG A 198 -18.52 8.47 -0.01
N PHE A 199 -17.98 7.26 0.16
CA PHE A 199 -18.74 6.12 0.67
C PHE A 199 -19.41 6.42 2.02
N LEU A 200 -18.69 7.02 2.97
CA LEU A 200 -19.25 7.37 4.28
C LEU A 200 -20.29 8.49 4.18
N THR A 201 -20.09 9.46 3.29
CA THR A 201 -21.06 10.54 3.03
C THR A 201 -22.36 9.97 2.46
N ASP A 202 -22.28 9.03 1.53
CA ASP A 202 -23.45 8.36 0.95
C ASP A 202 -24.19 7.50 1.98
N LEU A 203 -23.46 6.92 2.94
CA LEU A 203 -24.03 6.07 3.98
C LEU A 203 -24.64 6.86 5.16
N ALA A 204 -24.15 8.07 5.40
CA ALA A 204 -24.49 8.88 6.57
C ALA A 204 -26.00 9.09 6.80
N PRO A 205 -26.86 9.35 5.77
CA PRO A 205 -28.28 9.52 5.98
C PRO A 205 -28.98 8.29 6.57
N ALA A 206 -28.57 7.09 6.13
CA ALA A 206 -29.15 5.83 6.60
C ALA A 206 -28.76 5.52 8.06
N HIS A 207 -27.65 6.08 8.54
CA HIS A 207 -27.13 5.84 9.88
C HIS A 207 -27.35 7.01 10.85
N GLY A 208 -27.87 8.17 10.36
CA GLY A 208 -28.07 9.34 11.18
C GLY A 208 -26.78 9.99 11.69
N TRP A 209 -25.69 9.92 10.90
CA TRP A 209 -24.35 10.40 11.28
C TRP A 209 -24.16 11.92 11.21
N GLY A 210 -25.23 12.67 10.89
CA GLY A 210 -25.17 14.12 10.76
C GLY A 210 -25.09 14.61 9.32
N ASN A 211 -24.81 15.92 9.14
CA ASN A 211 -24.83 16.59 7.84
C ASN A 211 -23.48 17.24 7.47
N THR A 212 -22.58 17.40 8.43
CA THR A 212 -21.22 17.90 8.18
C THR A 212 -20.22 16.74 8.12
N TRP A 213 -19.08 16.96 7.44
CA TRP A 213 -18.06 15.92 7.37
C TRP A 213 -17.52 15.56 8.77
N GLU A 214 -17.34 16.51 9.65
CA GLU A 214 -16.85 16.31 11.01
C GLU A 214 -17.79 15.41 11.83
N GLU A 215 -19.10 15.61 11.70
CA GLU A 215 -20.12 14.77 12.33
C GLU A 215 -20.08 13.34 11.78
N ILE A 216 -20.02 13.23 10.43
CA ILE A 216 -19.98 11.94 9.74
C ILE A 216 -18.71 11.16 10.10
N GLU A 217 -17.54 11.79 10.04
CA GLU A 217 -16.27 11.12 10.39
C GLU A 217 -16.27 10.63 11.83
N SER A 218 -16.69 11.48 12.78
CA SER A 218 -16.73 11.14 14.20
C SER A 218 -17.70 9.98 14.48
N ALA A 219 -18.88 10.02 13.89
CA ALA A 219 -19.88 8.97 14.05
C ALA A 219 -19.43 7.65 13.39
N ALA A 220 -18.92 7.71 12.16
CA ALA A 220 -18.43 6.53 11.46
C ALA A 220 -17.21 5.89 12.15
N ALA A 221 -16.30 6.70 12.70
CA ALA A 221 -15.16 6.18 13.47
C ALA A 221 -15.60 5.44 14.73
N ARG A 222 -16.71 5.86 15.39
CA ARG A 222 -17.27 5.20 16.56
C ARG A 222 -18.08 3.96 16.19
N ASP A 223 -18.93 4.05 15.18
CA ASP A 223 -20.01 3.09 14.92
C ASP A 223 -19.59 2.03 13.88
N PHE A 224 -18.73 2.39 12.93
CA PHE A 224 -18.36 1.53 11.80
C PHE A 224 -16.93 0.95 11.91
N VAL A 225 -15.95 1.74 12.38
CA VAL A 225 -14.55 1.31 12.54
C VAL A 225 -13.98 1.75 13.88
N PRO A 226 -14.54 1.28 15.01
CA PRO A 226 -14.12 1.72 16.34
C PRO A 226 -12.62 1.49 16.56
N ASN A 227 -11.95 2.53 17.01
CA ASN A 227 -10.52 2.52 17.32
C ASN A 227 -10.22 3.45 18.51
N ASP A 228 -9.05 3.30 19.12
CA ASP A 228 -8.71 4.02 20.36
C ASP A 228 -8.35 5.49 20.12
N ILE A 229 -8.01 5.87 18.88
CA ILE A 229 -7.72 7.28 18.52
C ILE A 229 -9.00 8.06 18.20
N GLY A 230 -10.11 7.38 17.89
CA GLY A 230 -11.42 8.00 17.66
C GLY A 230 -11.60 8.71 16.32
N ARG A 231 -10.78 8.43 15.32
CA ARG A 231 -10.87 8.96 13.95
C ARG A 231 -10.34 7.99 12.92
N PHE A 232 -10.58 8.29 11.66
CA PHE A 232 -9.87 7.60 10.57
C PHE A 232 -8.39 8.00 10.54
N GLY A 233 -7.51 7.06 10.19
CA GLY A 233 -6.12 7.35 9.90
C GLY A 233 -5.97 8.22 8.64
N ARG A 234 -4.88 8.98 8.56
CA ARG A 234 -4.57 9.78 7.37
C ARG A 234 -3.53 9.05 6.51
N PRO A 235 -3.62 9.16 5.18
CA PRO A 235 -2.66 8.51 4.27
C PRO A 235 -1.19 8.84 4.60
N GLU A 236 -0.93 10.06 5.08
CA GLU A 236 0.41 10.54 5.45
C GLU A 236 0.97 9.80 6.68
N GLU A 237 0.12 9.34 7.59
CA GLU A 237 0.54 8.56 8.76
C GLU A 237 1.06 7.18 8.34
N ILE A 238 0.45 6.59 7.32
CA ILE A 238 0.92 5.34 6.73
C ILE A 238 2.20 5.57 5.91
N ALA A 239 2.22 6.64 5.13
CA ALA A 239 3.38 7.02 4.32
C ALA A 239 4.63 7.25 5.19
N ALA A 240 4.48 7.87 6.36
CA ALA A 240 5.56 8.07 7.31
C ALA A 240 6.12 6.74 7.84
N ALA A 241 5.26 5.76 8.15
CA ALA A 241 5.69 4.43 8.58
C ALA A 241 6.41 3.67 7.45
N VAL A 242 5.93 3.80 6.21
CA VAL A 242 6.64 3.26 5.03
C VAL A 242 8.00 3.91 4.90
N ALA A 243 8.08 5.24 4.95
CA ALA A 243 9.34 5.98 4.81
C ALA A 243 10.35 5.61 5.92
N TYR A 244 9.92 5.46 7.16
CA TYR A 244 10.77 4.96 8.24
C TYR A 244 11.44 3.61 7.90
N LEU A 245 10.66 2.67 7.35
CA LEU A 245 11.17 1.34 6.99
C LEU A 245 12.12 1.35 5.78
N THR A 246 12.19 2.44 5.03
CA THR A 246 13.10 2.56 3.88
C THR A 246 14.47 3.12 4.26
N GLY A 247 14.59 3.77 5.42
CA GLY A 247 15.82 4.39 5.87
C GLY A 247 16.76 3.45 6.64
N PRO A 248 17.99 3.90 6.94
CA PRO A 248 19.00 3.08 7.64
C PRO A 248 18.64 2.77 9.09
N HIS A 249 17.76 3.55 9.69
CA HIS A 249 17.26 3.30 11.06
C HIS A 249 16.43 2.03 11.19
N ALA A 250 16.00 1.45 10.06
CA ALA A 250 15.23 0.22 9.99
C ALA A 250 16.04 -0.99 9.46
N ASP A 251 17.36 -0.88 9.36
CA ASP A 251 18.23 -1.96 8.84
C ASP A 251 18.12 -3.27 9.62
N TYR A 252 17.75 -3.20 10.91
CA TYR A 252 17.55 -4.38 11.76
C TYR A 252 16.09 -4.84 11.84
N ILE A 253 15.21 -4.30 10.95
CA ILE A 253 13.80 -4.66 10.90
C ILE A 253 13.56 -5.48 9.62
N SER A 254 13.29 -6.77 9.75
CA SER A 254 12.94 -7.65 8.61
C SER A 254 11.95 -8.73 9.07
N GLY A 255 10.88 -8.92 8.27
CA GLY A 255 9.77 -9.81 8.59
C GLY A 255 8.78 -9.24 9.61
N ALA A 256 8.85 -7.93 9.88
CA ALA A 256 7.98 -7.28 10.84
C ALA A 256 6.67 -6.78 10.21
N THR A 257 5.64 -6.72 11.05
CA THR A 257 4.38 -6.02 10.76
C THR A 257 4.31 -4.75 11.63
N ILE A 258 4.33 -3.59 10.99
CA ILE A 258 4.12 -2.31 11.65
C ILE A 258 2.64 -1.94 11.51
N ARG A 259 1.91 -2.00 12.59
CA ARG A 259 0.49 -1.59 12.62
C ARG A 259 0.38 -0.08 12.76
N VAL A 260 -0.42 0.53 11.89
CA VAL A 260 -0.78 1.95 11.93
C VAL A 260 -2.30 2.02 11.80
N ASP A 261 -3.00 1.66 12.87
CA ASP A 261 -4.41 1.32 12.86
C ASP A 261 -5.24 2.02 13.95
N GLY A 262 -4.63 2.95 14.69
CA GLY A 262 -5.29 3.68 15.76
C GLY A 262 -5.78 2.81 16.92
N GLY A 263 -5.23 1.60 17.09
CA GLY A 263 -5.68 0.63 18.09
C GLY A 263 -6.95 -0.12 17.70
N HIS A 264 -7.30 -0.15 16.39
CA HIS A 264 -8.46 -0.90 15.91
C HIS A 264 -8.33 -2.41 16.12
N ILE A 265 -7.15 -2.96 15.87
CA ILE A 265 -6.88 -4.39 16.04
C ILE A 265 -6.57 -4.69 17.51
N ARG A 266 -7.37 -5.56 18.12
CA ARG A 266 -7.30 -5.91 19.54
C ARG A 266 -6.31 -7.05 19.86
N SER A 267 -5.80 -7.72 18.82
CA SER A 267 -4.80 -8.79 19.00
C SER A 267 -3.45 -8.23 19.44
N VAL A 268 -2.73 -8.97 20.27
CA VAL A 268 -1.33 -8.68 20.66
C VAL A 268 -0.31 -9.31 19.70
N HIS A 269 -0.80 -10.05 18.69
CA HIS A 269 0.03 -10.76 17.71
C HIS A 269 -0.10 -10.12 16.33
#